data_8c033d902d7d0510e2027ecb21b4f9dd
#
_entry.id   8c033d902d7d0510e2027ecb21b4f9dd
#
_cell.length_a   1.000
_cell.length_b   1.000
_cell.length_c   1.000
_cell.angle_alpha   90.00
_cell.angle_beta   90.00
_cell.angle_gamma   90.00
#
_symmetry.space_group_name_H-M   'P 1'
#
loop_
_entity.id
_entity.type
_entity.pdbx_description
1 polymer ?
#
loop_
_entity_poly.entity_id
_entity_poly.type
_entity_poly.pdbx_seq_one_letter_code
_entity_poly.pdbx_strand_id
1 'polypeptide(L)'
;MSASSRPAFGVRRALAGIAAAVVAMATFAPAPAMATMDPEPPVITGAPYVGSTLTVSWDPYAYKGCGAGAGPDTRIYWTRDGEVATDHPTWPNYVLGEEDRGKTIAAHLVANYPCENMEVASEETAPISASHRPSGFTSRSAFELLARRSDGALMMYPRINNTWEPARTVGVGWNIFPTVLSPGDFDGDGNNDVLGRDSAGGLYLYSGDGAGGWTGPRKVGTGWNIFTALVSPGDFNSDGTNDVLARDANGVLYLYPGDGHGGWLPRSVAGQGWNALNTIITPGDFDGDTNVDVLARDSAGSLKLYRGNGAGGWNGMSVVGQGWNGLSKIGSAGDINGDGNFDVFAVDGSGQLKAYYGNGKGGWNGSGVVGWGWGGFTDLF
;
A
#
# COMPACT_ATOMS: atom_id res chain seq x y z
N MET A 1 31.32 -28.96 -59.78
CA MET A 1 30.82 -29.43 -61.08
C MET A 1 29.51 -28.67 -61.31
N SER A 2 29.62 -27.82 -62.27
CA SER A 2 28.76 -27.39 -63.38
C SER A 2 27.53 -26.63 -63.00
N ALA A 3 27.42 -25.31 -63.05
CA ALA A 3 27.49 -24.37 -64.19
C ALA A 3 26.28 -24.49 -65.13
N SER A 4 25.73 -23.32 -65.45
CA SER A 4 24.95 -22.97 -66.63
C SER A 4 23.45 -22.71 -66.43
N SER A 5 22.77 -21.72 -66.92
CA SER A 5 23.11 -20.50 -67.72
C SER A 5 21.77 -19.84 -68.03
N ARG A 6 21.73 -18.49 -68.12
CA ARG A 6 20.62 -17.70 -68.68
C ARG A 6 20.40 -17.99 -70.15
N PRO A 7 19.21 -17.56 -70.70
CA PRO A 7 19.33 -16.44 -71.64
C PRO A 7 18.22 -15.38 -71.54
N ALA A 8 18.59 -14.18 -71.95
CA ALA A 8 17.76 -13.00 -72.23
C ALA A 8 17.32 -13.00 -73.73
N PHE A 9 16.17 -12.40 -73.98
CA PHE A 9 15.76 -11.81 -75.28
C PHE A 9 14.51 -10.97 -74.98
N GLY A 10 14.27 -9.80 -75.41
CA GLY A 10 14.72 -9.05 -76.55
C GLY A 10 13.61 -7.99 -76.82
N VAL A 11 14.04 -6.78 -77.00
CA VAL A 11 13.26 -5.56 -77.28
C VAL A 11 12.39 -5.63 -78.52
N ARG A 12 11.16 -5.13 -78.52
CA ARG A 12 10.56 -4.47 -79.70
C ARG A 12 9.73 -3.25 -79.28
N ARG A 13 10.15 -2.11 -79.80
CA ARG A 13 9.39 -0.84 -79.82
C ARG A 13 8.26 -0.92 -80.86
N ALA A 14 7.12 -0.31 -80.52
CA ALA A 14 6.24 0.18 -81.52
C ALA A 14 5.68 1.55 -81.02
N LEU A 15 5.97 2.57 -81.79
CA LEU A 15 5.41 3.92 -81.69
C LEU A 15 4.04 3.92 -82.44
N ALA A 16 3.02 4.48 -81.85
CA ALA A 16 1.99 5.20 -82.55
C ALA A 16 1.01 5.98 -81.65
N GLY A 17 0.80 7.24 -81.94
CA GLY A 17 -0.49 7.90 -81.81
C GLY A 17 -0.70 8.83 -80.64
N ILE A 18 -0.42 10.12 -80.82
CA ILE A 18 -0.83 11.20 -79.94
C ILE A 18 -2.34 11.43 -80.10
N ALA A 19 -3.11 11.36 -79.00
CA ALA A 19 -4.40 12.01 -78.88
C ALA A 19 -4.38 12.76 -77.52
N ALA A 20 -4.36 14.08 -77.61
CA ALA A 20 -4.44 14.96 -76.43
C ALA A 20 -5.87 15.00 -75.91
N ALA A 21 -6.13 14.33 -74.81
CA ALA A 21 -7.34 14.52 -74.02
C ALA A 21 -7.00 15.47 -72.85
N VAL A 22 -7.57 16.67 -72.86
CA VAL A 22 -7.51 17.61 -71.73
C VAL A 22 -8.36 17.01 -70.63
N VAL A 23 -7.70 16.38 -69.64
CA VAL A 23 -8.35 15.99 -68.37
C VAL A 23 -8.26 17.20 -67.44
N ALA A 24 -9.40 17.80 -67.16
CA ALA A 24 -9.52 18.78 -66.09
C ALA A 24 -9.14 18.11 -64.78
N MET A 25 -7.96 18.47 -64.23
CA MET A 25 -7.61 18.07 -62.85
C MET A 25 -8.50 18.82 -61.89
N ALA A 26 -9.51 18.17 -61.37
CA ALA A 26 -10.15 18.61 -60.15
C ALA A 26 -9.10 18.55 -59.03
N THR A 27 -8.65 19.69 -58.55
CA THR A 27 -7.85 19.78 -57.33
C THR A 27 -8.73 19.41 -56.17
N PHE A 28 -8.64 18.16 -55.74
CA PHE A 28 -9.13 17.79 -54.44
C PHE A 28 -8.30 18.55 -53.41
N ALA A 29 -8.92 19.50 -52.71
CA ALA A 29 -8.35 20.02 -51.49
C ALA A 29 -8.06 18.84 -50.57
N PRO A 30 -6.85 18.78 -49.94
CA PRO A 30 -6.62 17.73 -48.95
C PRO A 30 -7.68 17.87 -47.87
N ALA A 31 -8.34 16.78 -47.54
CA ALA A 31 -9.22 16.74 -46.38
C ALA A 31 -8.42 17.28 -45.18
N PRO A 32 -9.03 18.10 -44.31
CA PRO A 32 -8.33 18.57 -43.13
C PRO A 32 -7.82 17.33 -42.40
N ALA A 33 -6.53 17.31 -42.11
CA ALA A 33 -5.96 16.27 -41.24
C ALA A 33 -6.83 16.22 -39.99
N MET A 34 -7.53 15.10 -39.76
CA MET A 34 -8.14 14.84 -38.46
C MET A 34 -7.01 14.98 -37.47
N ALA A 35 -7.12 15.93 -36.55
CA ALA A 35 -6.24 15.98 -35.41
C ALA A 35 -6.28 14.59 -34.79
N THR A 36 -5.15 13.92 -34.73
CA THR A 36 -5.02 12.69 -33.96
C THR A 36 -5.28 13.09 -32.52
N MET A 37 -6.50 12.87 -32.06
CA MET A 37 -6.80 13.02 -30.63
C MET A 37 -6.09 11.87 -29.94
N ASP A 38 -5.02 12.20 -29.25
CA ASP A 38 -4.36 11.31 -28.33
C ASP A 38 -5.11 11.46 -27.00
N PRO A 39 -5.97 10.51 -26.60
CA PRO A 39 -6.77 10.66 -25.39
C PRO A 39 -5.86 10.62 -24.17
N GLU A 40 -6.10 11.53 -23.22
CA GLU A 40 -5.35 11.48 -21.95
C GLU A 40 -5.64 10.14 -21.24
N PRO A 41 -4.58 9.44 -20.75
CA PRO A 41 -4.76 8.20 -20.01
C PRO A 41 -5.58 8.41 -18.75
N PRO A 42 -6.38 7.44 -18.32
CA PRO A 42 -7.02 7.47 -17.02
C PRO A 42 -5.99 7.48 -15.90
N VAL A 43 -6.33 8.11 -14.78
CA VAL A 43 -5.43 8.25 -13.64
C VAL A 43 -5.90 7.35 -12.50
N ILE A 44 -5.00 6.50 -11.99
CA ILE A 44 -5.23 5.72 -10.78
C ILE A 44 -4.82 6.54 -9.57
N THR A 45 -5.66 6.54 -8.54
CA THR A 45 -5.38 7.08 -7.21
C THR A 45 -5.65 6.01 -6.17
N GLY A 46 -4.97 6.09 -5.03
CA GLY A 46 -5.00 5.09 -3.96
C GLY A 46 -3.59 4.60 -3.65
N ALA A 47 -3.40 4.02 -2.48
CA ALA A 47 -2.11 3.51 -2.06
C ALA A 47 -1.86 2.10 -2.61
N PRO A 48 -0.65 1.78 -3.11
CA PRO A 48 -0.36 0.52 -3.77
C PRO A 48 0.02 -0.57 -2.76
N TYR A 49 -0.86 -0.93 -1.83
CA TYR A 49 -0.64 -2.03 -0.90
C TYR A 49 -1.94 -2.81 -0.62
N VAL A 50 -1.77 -4.07 -0.25
CA VAL A 50 -2.86 -5.03 0.01
C VAL A 50 -3.91 -4.45 0.97
N GLY A 51 -5.18 -4.64 0.63
CA GLY A 51 -6.34 -4.11 1.36
C GLY A 51 -6.71 -2.67 1.03
N SER A 52 -5.87 -1.92 0.29
CA SER A 52 -6.22 -0.58 -0.19
C SER A 52 -7.20 -0.64 -1.35
N THR A 53 -7.93 0.45 -1.54
CA THR A 53 -8.79 0.62 -2.72
C THR A 53 -8.13 1.58 -3.70
N LEU A 54 -7.88 1.11 -4.91
CA LEU A 54 -7.52 1.94 -6.04
C LEU A 54 -8.80 2.50 -6.68
N THR A 55 -8.75 3.78 -7.05
CA THR A 55 -9.85 4.46 -7.74
C THR A 55 -9.33 5.03 -9.05
N VAL A 56 -10.03 4.75 -10.16
CA VAL A 56 -9.69 5.32 -11.45
C VAL A 56 -10.55 6.55 -11.74
N SER A 57 -9.92 7.58 -12.27
CA SER A 57 -10.57 8.80 -12.76
C SER A 57 -10.08 9.14 -14.17
N TRP A 58 -10.91 9.80 -14.97
CA TRP A 58 -10.59 10.26 -16.32
C TRP A 58 -11.39 11.51 -16.64
N ASP A 59 -10.91 12.32 -17.59
CA ASP A 59 -11.68 13.42 -18.13
C ASP A 59 -12.70 12.88 -19.15
N PRO A 60 -14.02 12.92 -18.87
CA PRO A 60 -15.04 12.47 -19.82
C PRO A 60 -15.07 13.32 -21.09
N TYR A 61 -14.40 14.47 -21.10
CA TYR A 61 -14.30 15.37 -22.25
C TYR A 61 -13.01 15.18 -23.06
N ALA A 62 -12.01 14.48 -22.55
CA ALA A 62 -10.78 14.15 -23.30
C ALA A 62 -11.09 13.33 -24.57
N TYR A 63 -12.24 12.69 -24.62
CA TYR A 63 -12.73 11.85 -25.72
C TYR A 63 -13.73 12.58 -26.64
N LYS A 64 -13.72 13.91 -26.67
CA LYS A 64 -14.69 14.76 -27.44
C LYS A 64 -14.80 14.45 -28.92
N GLY A 65 -13.76 13.90 -29.54
CA GLY A 65 -13.81 13.47 -30.96
C GLY A 65 -14.69 12.25 -31.19
N CYS A 66 -14.92 11.47 -30.14
CA CYS A 66 -15.70 10.25 -30.15
C CYS A 66 -17.14 10.42 -29.65
N GLY A 67 -17.57 11.64 -29.32
CA GLY A 67 -18.91 11.89 -28.77
C GLY A 67 -19.12 11.34 -27.35
N ALA A 68 -18.07 10.90 -26.71
CA ALA A 68 -18.14 10.29 -25.39
C ALA A 68 -18.12 11.33 -24.26
N GLY A 69 -19.30 11.83 -23.93
CA GLY A 69 -19.61 11.99 -22.51
C GLY A 69 -19.72 10.57 -21.95
N ALA A 70 -19.46 10.36 -20.65
CA ALA A 70 -19.62 9.06 -20.01
C ALA A 70 -20.98 8.44 -20.38
N GLY A 71 -21.03 7.76 -21.52
CA GLY A 71 -22.20 7.09 -22.03
C GLY A 71 -22.29 5.72 -21.38
N PRO A 72 -23.46 5.09 -21.39
CA PRO A 72 -23.68 3.77 -20.77
C PRO A 72 -22.81 2.64 -21.32
N ASP A 73 -22.02 2.92 -22.37
CA ASP A 73 -21.19 1.94 -23.06
C ASP A 73 -19.69 2.04 -22.75
N THR A 74 -19.27 2.87 -21.79
CA THR A 74 -17.87 2.91 -21.33
C THR A 74 -17.64 1.81 -20.31
N ARG A 75 -16.67 0.94 -20.58
CA ARG A 75 -16.28 -0.14 -19.67
C ARG A 75 -14.94 0.18 -19.06
N ILE A 76 -14.76 -0.16 -17.78
CA ILE A 76 -13.46 -0.19 -17.12
C ILE A 76 -13.21 -1.65 -16.73
N TYR A 77 -11.99 -2.10 -16.97
CA TYR A 77 -11.48 -3.32 -16.38
C TYR A 77 -10.06 -3.07 -15.84
N TRP A 78 -9.63 -3.93 -14.95
CA TRP A 78 -8.35 -3.83 -14.31
C TRP A 78 -7.45 -4.98 -14.74
N THR A 79 -6.16 -4.72 -14.89
CA THR A 79 -5.15 -5.74 -15.18
C THR A 79 -4.16 -5.85 -14.04
N ARG A 80 -3.60 -7.05 -13.90
CA ARG A 80 -2.54 -7.44 -12.99
C ARG A 80 -1.38 -7.95 -13.83
N ASP A 81 -0.21 -7.28 -13.82
CA ASP A 81 0.92 -7.57 -14.72
C ASP A 81 0.47 -7.72 -16.19
N GLY A 82 -0.46 -6.90 -16.65
CA GLY A 82 -1.02 -6.93 -18.00
C GLY A 82 -2.10 -8.00 -18.27
N GLU A 83 -2.37 -8.91 -17.34
CA GLU A 83 -3.43 -9.90 -17.46
C GLU A 83 -4.72 -9.40 -16.79
N VAL A 84 -5.89 -9.75 -17.33
CA VAL A 84 -7.16 -9.28 -16.76
C VAL A 84 -7.35 -9.81 -15.33
N ALA A 85 -7.43 -8.90 -14.37
CA ALA A 85 -7.58 -9.22 -12.96
C ALA A 85 -9.03 -9.48 -12.55
N THR A 86 -10.01 -8.85 -13.24
CA THR A 86 -11.43 -9.03 -12.95
C THR A 86 -12.23 -9.13 -14.23
N ASP A 87 -13.07 -10.16 -14.35
CA ASP A 87 -14.07 -10.29 -15.41
C ASP A 87 -15.32 -9.41 -15.15
N HIS A 88 -15.44 -8.85 -13.97
CA HIS A 88 -16.54 -7.99 -13.57
C HIS A 88 -15.99 -6.62 -13.21
N PRO A 89 -16.23 -5.59 -14.02
CA PRO A 89 -15.76 -4.25 -13.73
C PRO A 89 -16.43 -3.73 -12.46
N THR A 90 -15.72 -3.74 -11.35
CA THR A 90 -16.10 -2.99 -10.16
C THR A 90 -15.73 -1.55 -10.42
N TRP A 91 -16.55 -0.90 -11.17
CA TRP A 91 -16.47 0.52 -11.48
C TRP A 91 -16.70 1.39 -10.25
N PRO A 92 -15.89 2.41 -10.05
CA PRO A 92 -14.55 2.77 -10.59
C PRO A 92 -13.39 2.29 -9.69
N ASN A 93 -13.66 1.38 -8.78
CA ASN A 93 -12.77 0.99 -7.69
C ASN A 93 -12.27 -0.44 -7.85
N TYR A 94 -11.02 -0.68 -7.43
CA TYR A 94 -10.41 -1.99 -7.32
C TYR A 94 -9.83 -2.16 -5.91
N VAL A 95 -10.27 -3.17 -5.18
CA VAL A 95 -9.73 -3.49 -3.85
C VAL A 95 -8.58 -4.48 -4.04
N LEU A 96 -7.39 -4.08 -3.57
CA LEU A 96 -6.18 -4.89 -3.68
C LEU A 96 -6.23 -6.07 -2.71
N GLY A 97 -6.10 -7.28 -3.25
CA GLY A 97 -6.01 -8.52 -2.49
C GLY A 97 -4.58 -9.04 -2.35
N GLU A 98 -4.38 -10.14 -1.61
CA GLU A 98 -3.08 -10.80 -1.50
C GLU A 98 -2.56 -11.33 -2.85
N GLU A 99 -3.45 -11.67 -3.78
CA GLU A 99 -3.11 -12.08 -5.13
C GLU A 99 -2.47 -10.98 -5.98
N ASP A 100 -2.62 -9.70 -5.56
CA ASP A 100 -2.03 -8.55 -6.23
C ASP A 100 -0.62 -8.24 -5.71
N ARG A 101 -0.22 -8.81 -4.60
CA ARG A 101 1.06 -8.56 -3.96
C ARG A 101 2.23 -8.83 -4.91
N GLY A 102 3.15 -7.86 -5.01
CA GLY A 102 4.28 -7.91 -5.92
C GLY A 102 3.93 -7.70 -7.40
N LYS A 103 2.66 -7.41 -7.71
CA LYS A 103 2.15 -7.18 -9.06
C LYS A 103 1.92 -5.72 -9.33
N THR A 104 1.96 -5.32 -10.59
CA THR A 104 1.52 -4.00 -11.04
C THR A 104 0.06 -4.04 -11.46
N ILE A 105 -0.68 -2.97 -11.18
CA ILE A 105 -2.09 -2.85 -11.53
C ILE A 105 -2.29 -1.69 -12.49
N ALA A 106 -3.04 -1.91 -13.57
CA ALA A 106 -3.48 -0.85 -14.48
C ALA A 106 -4.98 -0.88 -14.68
N ALA A 107 -5.57 0.30 -14.93
CA ALA A 107 -6.96 0.45 -15.30
C ALA A 107 -7.08 0.70 -16.80
N HIS A 108 -7.95 -0.02 -17.47
CA HIS A 108 -8.22 0.10 -18.88
C HIS A 108 -9.61 0.68 -19.10
N LEU A 109 -9.68 1.75 -19.89
CA LEU A 109 -10.91 2.39 -20.29
C LEU A 109 -11.22 2.00 -21.73
N VAL A 110 -12.35 1.35 -21.96
CA VAL A 110 -12.83 0.94 -23.29
C VAL A 110 -14.08 1.72 -23.65
N ALA A 111 -14.02 2.50 -24.73
CA ALA A 111 -15.15 3.23 -25.30
C ALA A 111 -15.64 2.49 -26.56
N ASN A 112 -16.93 2.09 -26.57
CA ASN A 112 -17.48 1.26 -27.66
C ASN A 112 -18.24 2.04 -28.73
N TYR A 113 -18.68 3.28 -28.47
CA TYR A 113 -19.43 4.09 -29.44
C TYR A 113 -19.24 5.60 -29.18
N PRO A 114 -19.02 6.43 -30.22
CA PRO A 114 -18.94 6.15 -31.66
C PRO A 114 -17.54 5.75 -32.15
N CYS A 115 -16.55 5.66 -31.25
CA CYS A 115 -15.20 5.20 -31.58
C CYS A 115 -15.10 3.70 -31.25
N GLU A 116 -15.38 2.86 -32.25
CA GLU A 116 -15.33 1.42 -32.10
C GLU A 116 -13.99 0.94 -31.52
N ASN A 117 -14.05 0.35 -30.32
CA ASN A 117 -12.92 -0.31 -29.64
C ASN A 117 -11.70 0.60 -29.31
N MET A 118 -11.91 1.86 -28.96
CA MET A 118 -10.82 2.66 -28.42
C MET A 118 -10.57 2.22 -26.98
N GLU A 119 -9.34 1.76 -26.73
CA GLU A 119 -8.86 1.36 -25.43
C GLU A 119 -7.67 2.24 -25.01
N VAL A 120 -7.71 2.76 -23.80
CA VAL A 120 -6.61 3.54 -23.21
C VAL A 120 -6.36 3.03 -21.80
N ALA A 121 -5.09 2.70 -21.52
CA ALA A 121 -4.67 2.25 -20.20
C ALA A 121 -4.09 3.41 -19.37
N SER A 122 -4.23 3.32 -18.05
CA SER A 122 -3.49 4.14 -17.11
C SER A 122 -1.99 3.81 -17.13
N GLU A 123 -1.17 4.63 -16.51
CA GLU A 123 0.12 4.19 -15.98
C GLU A 123 -0.11 3.01 -15.03
N GLU A 124 0.86 2.08 -14.99
CA GLU A 124 0.86 1.00 -13.99
C GLU A 124 1.18 1.56 -12.61
N THR A 125 0.60 0.97 -11.56
CA THR A 125 1.03 1.26 -10.19
C THR A 125 2.48 0.79 -9.97
N ALA A 126 3.11 1.26 -8.87
CA ALA A 126 4.22 0.51 -8.29
C ALA A 126 3.75 -0.93 -7.96
N PRO A 127 4.67 -1.91 -7.82
CA PRO A 127 4.31 -3.23 -7.32
C PRO A 127 3.55 -3.13 -5.99
N ILE A 128 2.48 -3.92 -5.85
CA ILE A 128 1.63 -3.86 -4.66
C ILE A 128 2.39 -4.44 -3.46
N SER A 129 2.54 -3.63 -2.43
CA SER A 129 3.23 -3.97 -1.20
C SER A 129 2.30 -4.62 -0.17
N ALA A 130 2.86 -5.43 0.73
CA ALA A 130 2.15 -5.87 1.91
C ALA A 130 1.92 -4.68 2.88
N SER A 131 0.76 -4.66 3.53
CA SER A 131 0.49 -3.69 4.59
C SER A 131 -0.22 -4.36 5.75
N HIS A 132 0.19 -4.03 6.97
CA HIS A 132 -0.48 -4.52 8.16
C HIS A 132 -1.76 -3.75 8.47
N ARG A 133 -1.90 -2.54 7.92
CA ARG A 133 -3.06 -1.67 8.14
C ARG A 133 -3.29 -0.79 6.90
N PRO A 134 -3.91 -1.35 5.86
CA PRO A 134 -4.09 -0.68 4.57
C PRO A 134 -5.05 0.51 4.62
N SER A 135 -5.92 0.56 5.60
CA SER A 135 -6.87 1.64 5.85
C SER A 135 -6.83 2.07 7.32
N GLY A 136 -7.55 3.14 7.67
CA GLY A 136 -7.78 3.51 9.07
C GLY A 136 -8.77 2.58 9.77
N PHE A 137 -9.17 2.94 10.99
CA PHE A 137 -10.20 2.24 11.78
C PHE A 137 -11.62 2.66 11.40
N THR A 138 -11.74 3.60 10.49
CA THR A 138 -13.01 3.98 9.88
C THR A 138 -12.95 3.67 8.40
N SER A 139 -14.10 3.44 7.77
CA SER A 139 -14.22 3.18 6.32
C SER A 139 -13.82 4.38 5.44
N ARG A 140 -13.08 5.33 6.02
CA ARG A 140 -12.50 6.47 5.31
C ARG A 140 -11.06 6.11 4.91
N SER A 141 -10.67 6.43 3.70
CA SER A 141 -9.29 6.32 3.20
C SER A 141 -8.38 7.35 3.88
N ALA A 142 -8.35 7.37 5.21
CA ALA A 142 -7.64 8.34 6.01
C ALA A 142 -6.65 7.63 6.92
N PHE A 143 -5.45 8.20 7.02
CA PHE A 143 -4.51 7.83 8.07
C PHE A 143 -5.12 8.14 9.44
N GLU A 144 -5.13 7.19 10.37
CA GLU A 144 -5.65 7.36 11.72
C GLU A 144 -4.64 6.85 12.74
N LEU A 145 -4.29 7.70 13.68
CA LEU A 145 -3.37 7.39 14.77
C LEU A 145 -4.16 7.16 16.06
N LEU A 146 -3.96 6.03 16.70
CA LEU A 146 -4.48 5.78 18.04
C LEU A 146 -3.48 6.26 19.09
N ALA A 147 -4.00 6.92 20.12
CA ALA A 147 -3.23 7.45 21.21
C ALA A 147 -3.91 7.13 22.55
N ARG A 148 -3.17 6.50 23.48
CA ARG A 148 -3.67 6.19 24.80
C ARG A 148 -3.26 7.27 25.81
N ARG A 149 -4.22 7.77 26.57
CA ARG A 149 -4.00 8.69 27.67
C ARG A 149 -3.72 7.93 28.98
N SER A 150 -3.09 8.60 29.93
CA SER A 150 -2.79 8.03 31.26
C SER A 150 -4.03 7.66 32.07
N ASP A 151 -5.19 8.30 31.81
CA ASP A 151 -6.48 7.96 32.42
C ASP A 151 -7.16 6.73 31.78
N GLY A 152 -6.51 6.13 30.77
CA GLY A 152 -7.02 4.97 30.05
C GLY A 152 -7.98 5.29 28.91
N ALA A 153 -8.18 6.56 28.57
CA ALA A 153 -8.91 6.91 27.36
C ALA A 153 -8.08 6.57 26.11
N LEU A 154 -8.68 5.85 25.18
CA LEU A 154 -8.14 5.61 23.85
C LEU A 154 -8.72 6.65 22.90
N MET A 155 -7.84 7.42 22.30
CA MET A 155 -8.18 8.53 21.41
C MET A 155 -7.80 8.15 19.99
N MET A 156 -8.65 8.45 19.02
CA MET A 156 -8.36 8.32 17.59
C MET A 156 -8.18 9.71 16.97
N TYR A 157 -7.11 9.88 16.24
CA TYR A 157 -6.74 11.10 15.54
C TYR A 157 -6.75 10.84 14.03
N PRO A 158 -7.84 11.14 13.32
CA PRO A 158 -7.88 11.03 11.87
C PRO A 158 -7.03 12.13 11.22
N ARG A 159 -6.37 11.79 10.12
CA ARG A 159 -5.60 12.76 9.32
C ARG A 159 -6.01 12.64 7.86
N ILE A 160 -6.60 13.72 7.34
CA ILE A 160 -7.11 13.80 5.97
C ILE A 160 -6.40 14.96 5.27
N ASN A 161 -5.90 14.74 4.05
CA ASN A 161 -5.19 15.74 3.27
C ASN A 161 -4.10 16.46 4.08
N ASN A 162 -3.30 15.69 4.82
CA ASN A 162 -2.22 16.20 5.67
C ASN A 162 -2.66 17.10 6.84
N THR A 163 -3.96 17.10 7.20
CA THR A 163 -4.52 17.88 8.30
C THR A 163 -5.16 16.97 9.33
N TRP A 164 -4.90 17.23 10.63
CA TRP A 164 -5.55 16.48 11.71
C TRP A 164 -7.01 16.93 11.87
N GLU A 165 -7.90 15.95 11.85
CA GLU A 165 -9.29 16.13 12.20
C GLU A 165 -9.47 16.15 13.75
N PRO A 166 -10.61 16.61 14.27
CA PRO A 166 -10.90 16.55 15.70
C PRO A 166 -10.78 15.13 16.24
N ALA A 167 -10.01 15.00 17.33
CA ALA A 167 -9.82 13.72 18.00
C ALA A 167 -11.16 13.19 18.56
N ARG A 168 -11.32 11.87 18.55
CA ARG A 168 -12.49 11.18 19.12
C ARG A 168 -12.05 10.18 20.18
N THR A 169 -12.80 10.09 21.28
CA THR A 169 -12.62 8.99 22.24
C THR A 169 -13.28 7.74 21.67
N VAL A 170 -12.49 6.71 21.46
CA VAL A 170 -12.92 5.42 20.90
C VAL A 170 -12.87 4.29 21.92
N GLY A 171 -12.43 4.58 23.16
CA GLY A 171 -12.43 3.61 24.25
C GLY A 171 -12.09 4.25 25.58
N VAL A 172 -12.44 3.55 26.67
CA VAL A 172 -12.10 3.93 28.05
C VAL A 172 -11.63 2.71 28.81
N GLY A 173 -10.82 2.92 29.86
CA GLY A 173 -10.32 1.82 30.69
C GLY A 173 -9.18 1.01 30.06
N TRP A 174 -8.54 1.49 28.98
CA TRP A 174 -7.45 0.81 28.30
C TRP A 174 -6.13 0.77 29.08
N ASN A 175 -6.07 1.44 30.24
CA ASN A 175 -4.93 1.39 31.17
C ASN A 175 -4.75 0.03 31.85
N ILE A 176 -5.72 -0.89 31.74
CA ILE A 176 -5.57 -2.29 32.19
C ILE A 176 -4.60 -3.09 31.29
N PHE A 177 -4.32 -2.61 30.07
CA PHE A 177 -3.42 -3.25 29.13
C PHE A 177 -2.04 -2.58 29.13
N PRO A 178 -0.99 -3.17 29.74
CA PRO A 178 0.38 -2.68 29.59
C PRO A 178 0.87 -2.58 28.15
N THR A 179 0.35 -3.42 27.26
CA THR A 179 0.67 -3.41 25.83
C THR A 179 -0.60 -3.38 25.01
N VAL A 180 -0.63 -2.48 24.04
CA VAL A 180 -1.69 -2.38 23.02
C VAL A 180 -1.01 -2.29 21.65
N LEU A 181 -1.54 -2.98 20.66
CA LEU A 181 -1.03 -2.98 19.27
C LEU A 181 -2.19 -3.14 18.29
N SER A 182 -1.99 -2.68 17.07
CA SER A 182 -2.97 -2.80 15.99
C SER A 182 -2.45 -3.78 14.94
N PRO A 183 -2.99 -5.00 14.87
CA PRO A 183 -2.55 -6.02 13.93
C PRO A 183 -3.08 -5.84 12.50
N GLY A 184 -3.94 -4.85 12.25
CA GLY A 184 -4.75 -4.79 11.05
C GLY A 184 -6.03 -5.60 11.22
N ASP A 185 -6.62 -6.04 10.13
CA ASP A 185 -7.72 -7.01 10.13
C ASP A 185 -7.16 -8.38 10.55
N PHE A 186 -7.37 -8.74 11.80
CA PHE A 186 -6.82 -9.95 12.40
C PHE A 186 -7.81 -11.11 12.40
N ASP A 187 -9.10 -10.81 12.32
CA ASP A 187 -10.14 -11.85 12.33
C ASP A 187 -10.88 -12.01 11.00
N GLY A 188 -10.47 -11.27 9.97
CA GLY A 188 -10.94 -11.46 8.61
C GLY A 188 -12.32 -10.83 8.34
N ASP A 189 -12.75 -9.87 9.17
CA ASP A 189 -14.04 -9.19 9.01
C ASP A 189 -13.98 -7.94 8.10
N GLY A 190 -12.78 -7.59 7.61
CA GLY A 190 -12.51 -6.45 6.74
C GLY A 190 -12.23 -5.14 7.49
N ASN A 191 -12.20 -5.14 8.83
CA ASN A 191 -11.95 -3.95 9.64
C ASN A 191 -10.65 -4.11 10.45
N ASN A 192 -9.96 -3.00 10.72
CA ASN A 192 -8.76 -3.05 11.54
C ASN A 192 -9.09 -3.25 13.01
N ASP A 193 -8.30 -4.10 13.66
CA ASP A 193 -8.46 -4.56 15.02
C ASP A 193 -7.44 -3.98 15.99
N VAL A 194 -7.66 -4.22 17.27
CA VAL A 194 -6.71 -3.92 18.34
C VAL A 194 -6.53 -5.13 19.25
N LEU A 195 -5.27 -5.45 19.56
CA LEU A 195 -4.89 -6.43 20.57
C LEU A 195 -4.45 -5.72 21.84
N GLY A 196 -5.00 -6.13 22.97
CA GLY A 196 -4.62 -5.68 24.31
C GLY A 196 -4.10 -6.83 25.16
N ARG A 197 -2.86 -6.70 25.71
CA ARG A 197 -2.30 -7.66 26.65
C ARG A 197 -2.43 -7.14 28.08
N ASP A 198 -3.09 -7.88 28.97
CA ASP A 198 -3.16 -7.56 30.38
C ASP A 198 -1.89 -7.96 31.15
N SER A 199 -1.78 -7.53 32.41
CA SER A 199 -0.62 -7.85 33.28
C SER A 199 -0.53 -9.33 33.67
N ALA A 200 -1.64 -10.07 33.61
CA ALA A 200 -1.68 -11.51 33.88
C ALA A 200 -1.27 -12.36 32.66
N GLY A 201 -1.05 -11.71 31.51
CA GLY A 201 -0.68 -12.37 30.24
C GLY A 201 -1.87 -12.83 29.42
N GLY A 202 -3.08 -12.35 29.72
CA GLY A 202 -4.21 -12.50 28.82
C GLY A 202 -4.04 -11.59 27.62
N LEU A 203 -4.20 -12.12 26.41
CA LEU A 203 -4.26 -11.35 25.17
C LEU A 203 -5.70 -11.31 24.68
N TYR A 204 -6.19 -10.11 24.39
CA TYR A 204 -7.58 -9.86 24.04
C TYR A 204 -7.67 -9.14 22.71
N LEU A 205 -8.51 -9.64 21.82
CA LEU A 205 -8.87 -9.02 20.56
C LEU A 205 -10.10 -8.14 20.74
N TYR A 206 -10.02 -6.94 20.23
CA TYR A 206 -11.11 -5.99 20.03
C TYR A 206 -11.27 -5.81 18.53
N SER A 207 -12.28 -6.47 17.96
CA SER A 207 -12.57 -6.37 16.53
C SER A 207 -13.13 -4.99 16.21
N GLY A 208 -12.63 -4.36 15.15
CA GLY A 208 -13.11 -3.07 14.68
C GLY A 208 -14.52 -3.17 14.11
N ASP A 209 -15.29 -2.08 14.18
CA ASP A 209 -16.63 -2.01 13.59
C ASP A 209 -16.67 -1.20 12.29
N GLY A 210 -15.50 -0.80 11.75
CA GLY A 210 -15.37 0.04 10.56
C GLY A 210 -15.85 1.49 10.75
N ALA A 211 -16.32 1.85 11.95
CA ALA A 211 -16.78 3.19 12.31
C ALA A 211 -15.91 3.85 13.41
N GLY A 212 -14.81 3.16 13.79
CA GLY A 212 -13.90 3.57 14.85
C GLY A 212 -14.33 3.15 16.24
N GLY A 213 -15.25 2.21 16.35
CA GLY A 213 -15.63 1.50 17.57
C GLY A 213 -15.12 0.06 17.57
N TRP A 214 -15.47 -0.68 18.63
CA TRP A 214 -14.96 -2.02 18.88
C TRP A 214 -16.08 -2.98 19.26
N THR A 215 -15.99 -4.21 18.76
CA THR A 215 -16.75 -5.35 19.26
C THR A 215 -15.84 -6.24 20.14
N GLY A 216 -16.37 -6.90 21.12
CA GLY A 216 -15.55 -7.72 22.04
C GLY A 216 -15.44 -7.10 23.43
N PRO A 217 -14.48 -7.51 24.27
CA PRO A 217 -13.24 -8.26 23.95
C PRO A 217 -13.42 -9.77 23.83
N ARG A 218 -12.64 -10.39 22.93
CA ARG A 218 -12.48 -11.83 22.83
C ARG A 218 -11.07 -12.23 23.29
N LYS A 219 -10.97 -13.14 24.26
CA LYS A 219 -9.66 -13.63 24.71
C LYS A 219 -9.07 -14.59 23.67
N VAL A 220 -7.92 -14.24 23.12
CA VAL A 220 -7.24 -14.96 22.04
C VAL A 220 -5.90 -15.57 22.48
N GLY A 221 -5.45 -15.30 23.72
CA GLY A 221 -4.20 -15.86 24.21
C GLY A 221 -4.06 -15.83 25.73
N THR A 222 -3.14 -16.65 26.24
CA THR A 222 -2.75 -16.71 27.66
C THR A 222 -1.24 -16.88 27.79
N GLY A 223 -0.65 -16.39 28.88
CA GLY A 223 0.78 -16.53 29.13
C GLY A 223 1.66 -15.57 28.32
N TRP A 224 1.08 -14.54 27.70
CA TRP A 224 1.82 -13.55 26.89
C TRP A 224 2.65 -12.56 27.71
N ASN A 225 2.57 -12.62 29.04
CA ASN A 225 3.39 -11.82 29.97
C ASN A 225 4.88 -12.21 29.99
N ILE A 226 5.25 -13.34 29.37
CA ILE A 226 6.67 -13.73 29.18
C ILE A 226 7.37 -12.88 28.13
N PHE A 227 6.62 -12.18 27.27
CA PHE A 227 7.18 -11.36 26.20
C PHE A 227 7.45 -9.93 26.66
N THR A 228 8.63 -9.42 26.32
CA THR A 228 9.10 -8.06 26.63
C THR A 228 8.72 -7.04 25.56
N ALA A 229 8.40 -7.51 24.35
CA ALA A 229 7.86 -6.69 23.27
C ALA A 229 6.88 -7.51 22.44
N LEU A 230 5.81 -6.87 21.97
CA LEU A 230 4.85 -7.36 21.00
C LEU A 230 4.69 -6.29 19.92
N VAL A 231 4.79 -6.67 18.66
CA VAL A 231 4.57 -5.79 17.50
C VAL A 231 3.84 -6.53 16.41
N SER A 232 3.10 -5.81 15.59
CA SER A 232 2.31 -6.35 14.47
C SER A 232 2.94 -5.93 13.16
N PRO A 233 3.67 -6.80 12.47
CA PRO A 233 4.29 -6.48 11.20
C PRO A 233 3.31 -6.46 10.02
N GLY A 234 2.14 -7.05 10.15
CA GLY A 234 1.28 -7.46 9.07
C GLY A 234 1.53 -8.91 8.69
N ASP A 235 1.31 -9.27 7.45
CA ASP A 235 1.64 -10.61 6.92
C ASP A 235 3.15 -10.73 6.70
N PHE A 236 3.85 -11.23 7.71
CA PHE A 236 5.31 -11.32 7.72
C PHE A 236 5.85 -12.57 7.02
N ASN A 237 5.02 -13.59 6.89
CA ASN A 237 5.39 -14.87 6.29
C ASN A 237 4.72 -15.14 4.93
N SER A 238 3.93 -14.19 4.43
CA SER A 238 3.20 -14.26 3.15
C SER A 238 2.20 -15.42 3.09
N ASP A 239 1.51 -15.70 4.21
CA ASP A 239 0.43 -16.69 4.24
C ASP A 239 -0.97 -16.10 4.04
N GLY A 240 -1.06 -14.78 3.83
CA GLY A 240 -2.29 -14.03 3.59
C GLY A 240 -2.98 -13.55 4.86
N THR A 241 -2.37 -13.72 6.04
CA THR A 241 -2.94 -13.31 7.32
C THR A 241 -1.99 -12.44 8.14
N ASN A 242 -2.55 -11.58 8.99
CA ASN A 242 -1.74 -10.70 9.82
C ASN A 242 -1.12 -11.44 11.01
N ASP A 243 0.14 -11.11 11.31
CA ASP A 243 1.00 -11.78 12.26
C ASP A 243 1.33 -10.92 13.48
N VAL A 244 1.90 -11.55 14.50
CA VAL A 244 2.53 -10.88 15.65
C VAL A 244 3.96 -11.39 15.84
N LEU A 245 4.90 -10.44 15.96
CA LEU A 245 6.25 -10.71 16.43
C LEU A 245 6.32 -10.47 17.95
N ALA A 246 6.82 -11.48 18.70
CA ALA A 246 6.89 -11.46 20.14
C ALA A 246 8.31 -11.75 20.61
N ARG A 247 8.93 -10.82 21.35
CA ARG A 247 10.28 -11.00 21.90
C ARG A 247 10.22 -11.43 23.35
N ASP A 248 10.90 -12.49 23.70
CA ASP A 248 11.06 -12.93 25.10
C ASP A 248 12.19 -12.22 25.85
N ALA A 249 12.34 -12.50 27.14
CA ALA A 249 13.39 -11.93 28.00
C ALA A 249 14.82 -12.37 27.61
N ASN A 250 14.97 -13.48 26.89
CA ASN A 250 16.26 -13.96 26.39
C ASN A 250 16.64 -13.33 25.05
N GLY A 251 15.77 -12.51 24.47
CA GLY A 251 15.97 -11.86 23.17
C GLY A 251 15.68 -12.78 21.99
N VAL A 252 14.94 -13.84 22.20
CA VAL A 252 14.39 -14.64 21.10
C VAL A 252 13.16 -13.92 20.57
N LEU A 253 13.13 -13.66 19.27
CA LEU A 253 11.98 -13.12 18.56
C LEU A 253 11.22 -14.27 17.93
N TYR A 254 9.96 -14.42 18.30
CA TYR A 254 9.06 -15.42 17.76
C TYR A 254 8.08 -14.78 16.79
N LEU A 255 7.80 -15.47 15.70
CA LEU A 255 6.67 -15.21 14.83
C LEU A 255 5.47 -16.04 15.30
N TYR A 256 4.36 -15.38 15.54
CA TYR A 256 3.05 -15.96 15.79
C TYR A 256 2.15 -15.64 14.58
N PRO A 257 2.04 -16.56 13.60
CA PRO A 257 1.16 -16.34 12.48
C PRO A 257 -0.31 -16.34 12.93
N GLY A 258 -1.08 -15.38 12.40
CA GLY A 258 -2.52 -15.39 12.54
C GLY A 258 -3.17 -16.52 11.73
N ASP A 259 -4.42 -16.82 11.99
CA ASP A 259 -5.21 -17.78 11.20
C ASP A 259 -6.31 -17.11 10.36
N GLY A 260 -6.30 -15.75 10.32
CA GLY A 260 -7.31 -14.95 9.63
C GLY A 260 -8.69 -14.96 10.27
N HIS A 261 -8.86 -15.58 11.44
CA HIS A 261 -10.11 -15.69 12.20
C HIS A 261 -9.93 -15.26 13.67
N GLY A 262 -8.85 -14.51 13.93
CA GLY A 262 -8.47 -14.01 15.25
C GLY A 262 -7.91 -15.08 16.17
N GLY A 263 -7.35 -16.13 15.63
CA GLY A 263 -6.60 -17.19 16.31
C GLY A 263 -5.16 -17.27 15.81
N TRP A 264 -4.47 -18.37 16.10
CA TRP A 264 -3.04 -18.52 15.88
C TRP A 264 -2.69 -19.84 15.21
N LEU A 265 -1.80 -19.77 14.24
CA LEU A 265 -1.08 -20.93 13.71
C LEU A 265 0.16 -21.24 14.57
N PRO A 266 0.84 -22.39 14.37
CA PRO A 266 2.04 -22.74 15.12
C PRO A 266 3.15 -21.69 14.97
N ARG A 267 3.65 -21.19 16.11
CA ARG A 267 4.73 -20.22 16.14
C ARG A 267 6.05 -20.79 15.64
N SER A 268 6.91 -19.91 15.12
CA SER A 268 8.29 -20.20 14.76
C SER A 268 9.26 -19.20 15.39
N VAL A 269 10.58 -19.48 15.33
CA VAL A 269 11.62 -18.51 15.74
C VAL A 269 12.00 -17.68 14.52
N ALA A 270 11.75 -16.37 14.61
CA ALA A 270 12.15 -15.40 13.60
C ALA A 270 13.56 -14.84 13.84
N GLY A 271 14.06 -14.83 15.08
CA GLY A 271 15.41 -14.30 15.34
C GLY A 271 15.91 -14.50 16.76
N GLN A 272 17.19 -14.18 16.98
CA GLN A 272 17.85 -14.24 18.30
C GLN A 272 18.66 -12.96 18.53
N GLY A 273 18.95 -12.65 19.80
CA GLY A 273 19.76 -11.50 20.18
C GLY A 273 19.01 -10.15 20.11
N TRP A 274 17.68 -10.17 20.00
CA TRP A 274 16.83 -8.98 19.88
C TRP A 274 16.74 -8.15 21.18
N ASN A 275 17.28 -8.63 22.30
CA ASN A 275 17.40 -7.85 23.55
C ASN A 275 18.43 -6.70 23.45
N ALA A 276 19.30 -6.70 22.43
CA ALA A 276 20.15 -5.57 22.09
C ALA A 276 19.38 -4.34 21.54
N LEU A 277 18.11 -4.52 21.21
CA LEU A 277 17.24 -3.52 20.60
C LEU A 277 16.18 -3.08 21.61
N ASN A 278 16.10 -1.78 21.86
CA ASN A 278 15.19 -1.22 22.87
C ASN A 278 13.84 -0.76 22.31
N THR A 279 13.71 -0.67 20.98
CA THR A 279 12.47 -0.34 20.29
C THR A 279 12.40 -1.17 19.00
N ILE A 280 11.23 -1.72 18.73
CA ILE A 280 10.92 -2.47 17.50
C ILE A 280 9.71 -1.80 16.87
N ILE A 281 9.76 -1.53 15.58
CA ILE A 281 8.77 -0.78 14.81
C ILE A 281 8.50 -1.58 13.53
N THR A 282 7.26 -1.63 13.11
CA THR A 282 6.81 -2.39 11.94
C THR A 282 6.16 -1.43 10.93
N PRO A 283 6.97 -0.82 10.04
CA PRO A 283 6.45 0.16 9.09
C PRO A 283 5.64 -0.45 7.94
N GLY A 284 5.79 -1.71 7.62
CA GLY A 284 5.36 -2.36 6.40
C GLY A 284 6.57 -2.61 5.48
N ASP A 285 6.36 -2.65 4.18
CA ASP A 285 7.42 -2.72 3.17
C ASP A 285 8.13 -1.36 3.08
N PHE A 286 9.25 -1.23 3.76
CA PHE A 286 9.97 0.04 3.88
C PHE A 286 10.99 0.25 2.78
N ASP A 287 11.43 -0.82 2.11
CA ASP A 287 12.45 -0.72 1.06
C ASP A 287 11.94 -1.03 -0.37
N GLY A 288 10.66 -1.35 -0.51
CA GLY A 288 9.99 -1.52 -1.79
C GLY A 288 10.25 -2.89 -2.43
N ASP A 289 10.63 -3.90 -1.61
CA ASP A 289 10.86 -5.27 -2.08
C ASP A 289 9.60 -6.17 -1.99
N THR A 290 8.46 -5.58 -1.61
CA THR A 290 7.14 -6.20 -1.42
C THR A 290 7.01 -7.08 -0.17
N ASN A 291 8.06 -7.18 0.64
CA ASN A 291 8.01 -7.89 1.91
C ASN A 291 7.92 -6.92 3.09
N VAL A 292 7.32 -7.36 4.16
CA VAL A 292 7.21 -6.54 5.37
C VAL A 292 8.56 -6.48 6.09
N ASP A 293 8.96 -5.26 6.47
CA ASP A 293 10.20 -4.96 7.15
C ASP A 293 10.03 -4.62 8.63
N VAL A 294 11.14 -4.64 9.36
CA VAL A 294 11.19 -4.19 10.75
C VAL A 294 12.29 -3.15 10.93
N LEU A 295 11.94 -2.03 11.52
CA LEU A 295 12.89 -1.06 12.03
C LEU A 295 13.14 -1.31 13.53
N ALA A 296 14.39 -1.28 13.96
CA ALA A 296 14.70 -1.44 15.37
C ALA A 296 15.83 -0.53 15.82
N ARG A 297 15.65 0.07 17.02
CA ARG A 297 16.62 1.00 17.61
C ARG A 297 17.46 0.28 18.65
N ASP A 298 18.79 0.43 18.59
CA ASP A 298 19.71 -0.05 19.62
C ASP A 298 19.90 0.99 20.74
N SER A 299 20.65 0.61 21.78
CA SER A 299 20.95 1.46 22.94
C SER A 299 21.81 2.68 22.59
N ALA A 300 22.58 2.64 21.49
CA ALA A 300 23.37 3.77 21.00
C ALA A 300 22.52 4.80 20.22
N GLY A 301 21.26 4.47 19.93
CA GLY A 301 20.36 5.33 19.15
C GLY A 301 20.51 5.15 17.65
N SER A 302 21.14 4.05 17.21
CA SER A 302 21.14 3.68 15.80
C SER A 302 19.82 3.00 15.46
N LEU A 303 19.15 3.47 14.40
CA LEU A 303 17.98 2.82 13.83
C LEU A 303 18.42 1.89 12.71
N LYS A 304 18.02 0.64 12.80
CA LYS A 304 18.40 -0.44 11.89
C LYS A 304 17.15 -0.93 11.15
N LEU A 305 17.27 -1.09 9.85
CA LEU A 305 16.29 -1.75 9.00
C LEU A 305 16.67 -3.23 8.90
N TYR A 306 15.77 -4.10 9.31
CA TYR A 306 15.81 -5.54 9.11
C TYR A 306 14.83 -5.88 7.99
N ARG A 307 15.36 -6.32 6.83
CA ARG A 307 14.56 -6.63 5.66
C ARG A 307 13.91 -7.99 5.81
N GLY A 308 12.60 -8.04 5.69
CA GLY A 308 11.87 -9.29 5.65
C GLY A 308 12.16 -10.08 4.39
N ASN A 309 11.90 -11.39 4.44
CA ASN A 309 12.07 -12.27 3.27
C ASN A 309 10.74 -12.87 2.79
N GLY A 310 9.62 -12.39 3.32
CA GLY A 310 8.29 -12.91 3.00
C GLY A 310 8.04 -14.35 3.43
N ALA A 311 8.94 -14.96 4.21
CA ALA A 311 8.84 -16.34 4.70
C ALA A 311 9.09 -16.43 6.22
N GLY A 312 8.82 -15.34 6.96
CA GLY A 312 8.99 -15.28 8.41
C GLY A 312 10.45 -15.12 8.87
N GLY A 313 11.34 -14.69 8.00
CA GLY A 313 12.77 -14.49 8.27
C GLY A 313 13.31 -13.19 7.65
N TRP A 314 14.63 -13.11 7.45
CA TRP A 314 15.33 -11.87 7.12
C TRP A 314 16.25 -12.00 5.91
N ASN A 315 16.27 -10.96 5.05
CA ASN A 315 17.20 -10.80 3.92
C ASN A 315 18.41 -9.91 4.24
N GLY A 316 18.59 -9.53 5.51
CA GLY A 316 19.73 -8.70 5.92
C GLY A 316 19.33 -7.50 6.75
N MET A 317 20.35 -6.69 7.11
CA MET A 317 20.18 -5.52 7.96
C MET A 317 21.09 -4.38 7.51
N SER A 318 20.61 -3.15 7.61
CA SER A 318 21.39 -1.94 7.40
C SER A 318 21.05 -0.88 8.45
N VAL A 319 21.99 0.03 8.75
CA VAL A 319 21.73 1.20 9.58
C VAL A 319 21.13 2.30 8.71
N VAL A 320 19.96 2.79 9.09
CA VAL A 320 19.20 3.79 8.34
C VAL A 320 19.01 5.11 9.10
N GLY A 321 19.45 5.18 10.35
CA GLY A 321 19.37 6.40 11.16
C GLY A 321 20.32 6.41 12.34
N GLN A 322 20.62 7.60 12.87
CA GLN A 322 21.46 7.84 14.05
C GLN A 322 20.78 8.88 14.95
N GLY A 323 21.09 8.85 16.24
CA GLY A 323 20.62 9.86 17.20
C GLY A 323 19.15 9.68 17.63
N TRP A 324 18.54 8.52 17.40
CA TRP A 324 17.13 8.27 17.69
C TRP A 324 16.81 8.14 19.19
N ASN A 325 17.83 8.21 20.09
CA ASN A 325 17.61 8.22 21.55
C ASN A 325 16.90 9.48 22.07
N GLY A 326 16.93 10.58 21.29
CA GLY A 326 16.15 11.79 21.60
C GLY A 326 14.65 11.68 21.35
N LEU A 327 14.21 10.53 20.83
CA LEU A 327 12.82 10.28 20.42
C LEU A 327 12.18 9.19 21.27
N SER A 328 10.89 9.36 21.52
CA SER A 328 10.05 8.41 22.24
C SER A 328 8.79 8.09 21.42
N LYS A 329 8.02 7.06 21.82
CA LYS A 329 6.79 6.65 21.17
C LYS A 329 6.96 6.55 19.65
N ILE A 330 8.03 5.86 19.26
CA ILE A 330 8.36 5.65 17.85
C ILE A 330 7.47 4.52 17.32
N GLY A 331 6.80 4.76 16.22
CA GLY A 331 5.91 3.79 15.58
C GLY A 331 5.69 4.11 14.11
N SER A 332 4.89 3.30 13.47
CA SER A 332 4.37 3.54 12.12
C SER A 332 2.88 3.21 12.10
N ALA A 333 2.16 3.93 11.31
CA ALA A 333 0.73 3.71 11.06
C ALA A 333 0.41 3.80 9.56
N GLY A 334 1.42 3.62 8.71
CA GLY A 334 1.28 3.66 7.26
C GLY A 334 1.90 4.91 6.62
N ASP A 335 1.34 5.32 5.50
CA ASP A 335 1.74 6.50 4.74
C ASP A 335 1.10 7.76 5.35
N ILE A 336 1.90 8.56 6.05
CA ILE A 336 1.42 9.77 6.76
C ILE A 336 1.19 10.94 5.81
N ASN A 337 1.97 11.02 4.73
CA ASN A 337 1.97 12.16 3.82
C ASN A 337 1.23 11.92 2.50
N GLY A 338 0.84 10.68 2.21
CA GLY A 338 0.12 10.31 0.99
C GLY A 338 1.01 10.17 -0.24
N ASP A 339 2.32 9.88 -0.06
CA ASP A 339 3.29 9.73 -1.16
C ASP A 339 3.46 8.28 -1.65
N GLY A 340 2.72 7.35 -1.05
CA GLY A 340 2.74 5.93 -1.38
C GLY A 340 3.86 5.13 -0.68
N ASN A 341 4.65 5.76 0.21
CA ASN A 341 5.69 5.08 0.96
C ASN A 341 5.33 5.01 2.45
N PHE A 342 5.82 3.99 3.12
CA PHE A 342 5.59 3.84 4.56
C PHE A 342 6.47 4.80 5.36
N ASP A 343 5.86 5.41 6.38
CA ASP A 343 6.46 6.44 7.21
C ASP A 343 6.60 6.00 8.67
N VAL A 344 7.42 6.74 9.41
CA VAL A 344 7.60 6.56 10.85
C VAL A 344 7.22 7.85 11.57
N PHE A 345 6.49 7.74 12.65
CA PHE A 345 6.28 8.85 13.58
C PHE A 345 7.10 8.68 14.85
N ALA A 346 7.41 9.77 15.51
CA ALA A 346 8.07 9.77 16.82
C ALA A 346 7.74 11.05 17.61
N VAL A 347 7.76 10.98 18.93
CA VAL A 347 7.60 12.15 19.80
C VAL A 347 8.97 12.58 20.31
N ASP A 348 9.32 13.85 20.10
CA ASP A 348 10.57 14.42 20.61
C ASP A 348 10.46 14.88 22.08
N GLY A 349 11.59 15.30 22.67
CA GLY A 349 11.67 15.74 24.06
C GLY A 349 10.83 16.99 24.40
N SER A 350 10.36 17.75 23.41
CA SER A 350 9.45 18.88 23.59
C SER A 350 7.97 18.48 23.47
N GLY A 351 7.67 17.22 23.20
CA GLY A 351 6.33 16.70 22.99
C GLY A 351 5.77 16.97 21.59
N GLN A 352 6.60 17.28 20.62
CA GLN A 352 6.20 17.40 19.23
C GLN A 352 6.14 16.01 18.59
N LEU A 353 5.08 15.76 17.82
CA LEU A 353 4.99 14.61 16.93
C LEU A 353 5.70 14.95 15.62
N LYS A 354 6.70 14.16 15.30
CA LYS A 354 7.45 14.23 14.05
C LYS A 354 7.08 13.07 13.16
N ALA A 355 6.93 13.34 11.86
CA ALA A 355 6.90 12.34 10.83
C ALA A 355 8.27 12.27 10.14
N TYR A 356 8.73 11.09 9.87
CA TYR A 356 9.92 10.76 9.09
C TYR A 356 9.44 10.01 7.85
N TYR A 357 9.58 10.66 6.70
CA TYR A 357 9.01 10.20 5.44
C TYR A 357 9.94 9.17 4.80
N GLY A 358 9.43 7.97 4.60
CA GLY A 358 10.14 6.91 3.90
C GLY A 358 10.30 7.25 2.41
N ASN A 359 11.26 6.59 1.76
CA ASN A 359 11.52 6.79 0.33
C ASN A 359 11.22 5.53 -0.50
N GLY A 360 10.60 4.50 0.10
CA GLY A 360 10.33 3.21 -0.54
C GLY A 360 11.59 2.47 -1.01
N LYS A 361 12.78 2.80 -0.47
CA LYS A 361 14.08 2.18 -0.81
C LYS A 361 14.94 1.96 0.42
N GLY A 362 14.30 1.82 1.60
CA GLY A 362 14.98 1.61 2.87
C GLY A 362 15.68 2.85 3.42
N GLY A 363 15.24 4.05 3.07
CA GLY A 363 15.79 5.32 3.52
C GLY A 363 14.70 6.39 3.71
N TRP A 364 15.11 7.67 3.72
CA TRP A 364 14.26 8.79 4.11
C TRP A 364 14.21 9.89 3.05
N ASN A 365 13.02 10.45 2.81
CA ASN A 365 12.79 11.66 2.01
C ASN A 365 12.76 12.95 2.86
N GLY A 366 13.02 12.84 4.17
CA GLY A 366 13.02 13.97 5.10
C GLY A 366 12.13 13.75 6.31
N SER A 367 11.88 14.82 7.05
CA SER A 367 11.02 14.77 8.24
C SER A 367 10.37 16.13 8.48
N GLY A 368 9.25 16.13 9.21
CA GLY A 368 8.54 17.35 9.59
C GLY A 368 7.84 17.22 10.94
N VAL A 369 7.54 18.36 11.58
CA VAL A 369 6.66 18.40 12.74
C VAL A 369 5.22 18.36 12.22
N VAL A 370 4.48 17.36 12.67
CA VAL A 370 3.08 17.15 12.26
C VAL A 370 2.06 17.38 13.40
N GLY A 371 2.56 17.61 14.63
CA GLY A 371 1.67 17.87 15.76
C GLY A 371 2.40 18.33 17.02
N TRP A 372 1.65 18.89 17.98
CA TRP A 372 2.15 19.41 19.27
C TRP A 372 1.33 18.81 20.41
N GLY A 373 1.94 18.71 21.60
CA GLY A 373 1.27 18.21 22.81
C GLY A 373 1.17 16.70 22.92
N TRP A 374 1.89 15.95 22.10
CA TRP A 374 1.86 14.48 22.05
C TRP A 374 2.68 13.80 23.17
N GLY A 375 3.45 14.57 23.93
CA GLY A 375 4.22 14.05 25.09
C GLY A 375 3.33 13.47 26.20
N GLY A 376 2.07 13.94 26.32
CA GLY A 376 1.12 13.54 27.37
C GLY A 376 0.50 12.15 27.21
N PHE A 377 0.63 11.51 26.04
CA PHE A 377 0.10 10.16 25.84
C PHE A 377 1.05 9.10 26.41
N THR A 378 0.54 7.94 26.80
CA THR A 378 1.34 6.79 27.22
C THR A 378 1.87 6.02 26.03
N ASP A 379 1.04 5.81 25.02
CA ASP A 379 1.36 5.11 23.79
C ASP A 379 0.74 5.78 22.58
N LEU A 380 1.36 5.51 21.41
CA LEU A 380 0.86 5.82 20.08
C LEU A 380 1.01 4.56 19.20
N PHE A 381 0.00 4.22 18.39
CA PHE A 381 -0.01 3.06 17.51
C PHE A 381 -1.06 3.16 16.41
#